data_9f5826ae8ef8c7b15ea44b56b23e2455
#
_entry.id   9f5826ae8ef8c7b15ea44b56b23e2455
#
_cell.length_a   1.000
_cell.length_b   1.000
_cell.length_c   1.000
_cell.angle_alpha   90.00
_cell.angle_beta   90.00
_cell.angle_gamma   90.00
#
_symmetry.space_group_name_H-M   'P 1'
#
loop_
_entity.id
_entity.type
_entity.pdbx_description
1 polymer ?
#
loop_
_entity_poly.entity_id
_entity_poly.type
_entity_poly.pdbx_seq_one_letter_code
_entity_poly.pdbx_strand_id
1 'polypeptide(L)'
;MYFAEGLPFFAISLIAGILYKRLGLPNDVIALYTSWLLLPWSLKPLWSPLLEMFKTKKFFVVLFEFAGGLSLASIALCLPLPNYFRYTLALFAVVAFCSSTHDIAADGLYIASLSAKQQAAYAGWQGGFYNVARFFSQGALVILAGFLEARFDVPHAWMAIFAGMGLLLVMLSLYHLRVLPTGAERGSESFREMASTFWDVIVSFFKKPNIILLLVFLLLYRAGEGQIVRIGPLFLVDKRSLGGLGLTTDQFGTIYGTFGTVAFILGSILGGYFTSWLGLKRALLPLICVMNLPMLVYYYLSTALPTNHVAVTIAMSLEMFGYGFGFVGVILLMMQEIAPGKYQTAHYAFATALMNLGLMLPGTVSGKIELALGYRRFFIWALLSAIPALILSRFIPIRGGAIAPPQTQAAEI
;
A
#
# COMPACT_ATOMS: atom_id res chain seq x y z
N MET A 1 2.80 13.38 10.60
CA MET A 1 3.64 12.59 9.68
C MET A 1 2.83 11.48 8.99
N TYR A 2 2.29 10.46 9.69
CA TYR A 2 1.68 9.26 9.05
C TYR A 2 0.43 9.52 8.21
N PHE A 3 -0.36 10.55 8.52
CA PHE A 3 -1.41 11.01 7.60
C PHE A 3 -0.80 11.58 6.30
N ALA A 4 0.24 12.38 6.41
CA ALA A 4 0.95 12.94 5.25
C ALA A 4 1.68 11.89 4.42
N GLU A 5 2.11 10.78 5.03
CA GLU A 5 2.68 9.60 4.37
C GLU A 5 1.63 8.86 3.55
N GLY A 6 0.46 8.61 4.15
CA GLY A 6 -0.62 7.87 3.49
C GLY A 6 -1.24 8.62 2.31
N LEU A 7 -1.37 9.95 2.39
CA LEU A 7 -2.05 10.75 1.38
C LEU A 7 -1.49 10.54 -0.05
N PRO A 8 -0.18 10.75 -0.33
CA PRO A 8 0.37 10.53 -1.67
C PRO A 8 0.44 9.04 -2.05
N PHE A 9 0.62 8.14 -1.08
CA PHE A 9 0.56 6.71 -1.36
C PHE A 9 -0.80 6.29 -1.93
N PHE A 10 -1.90 6.71 -1.31
CA PHE A 10 -3.25 6.38 -1.79
C PHE A 10 -3.61 7.13 -3.07
N ALA A 11 -3.06 8.31 -3.31
CA ALA A 11 -3.17 9.00 -4.59
C ALA A 11 -2.62 8.14 -5.74
N ILE A 12 -1.49 7.49 -5.53
CA ILE A 12 -0.81 6.67 -6.54
C ILE A 12 -1.43 5.27 -6.63
N SER A 13 -1.68 4.64 -5.49
CA SER A 13 -2.09 3.23 -5.46
C SER A 13 -3.50 2.99 -5.97
N LEU A 14 -4.42 3.97 -5.84
CA LEU A 14 -5.81 3.85 -6.26
C LEU A 14 -6.30 5.03 -7.10
N ILE A 15 -6.15 6.28 -6.59
CA ILE A 15 -6.80 7.46 -7.20
C ILE A 15 -6.31 7.68 -8.64
N ALA A 16 -5.02 7.51 -8.91
CA ALA A 16 -4.46 7.63 -10.26
C ALA A 16 -5.13 6.65 -11.25
N GLY A 17 -5.42 5.43 -10.81
CA GLY A 17 -6.13 4.44 -11.63
C GLY A 17 -7.56 4.88 -11.97
N ILE A 18 -8.30 5.37 -10.98
CA ILE A 18 -9.67 5.88 -11.18
C ILE A 18 -9.68 7.11 -12.09
N LEU A 19 -8.79 8.08 -11.85
CA LEU A 19 -8.62 9.26 -12.72
C LEU A 19 -8.41 8.84 -14.18
N TYR A 20 -7.42 7.98 -14.44
CA TYR A 20 -7.12 7.55 -15.82
C TYR A 20 -8.27 6.77 -16.45
N LYS A 21 -9.01 5.99 -15.67
CA LYS A 21 -10.21 5.31 -16.16
C LYS A 21 -11.31 6.30 -16.52
N ARG A 22 -11.54 7.32 -15.71
CA ARG A 22 -12.51 8.40 -15.99
C ARG A 22 -12.12 9.24 -17.20
N LEU A 23 -10.81 9.37 -17.46
CA LEU A 23 -10.27 10.03 -18.66
C LEU A 23 -10.27 9.11 -19.91
N GLY A 24 -10.75 7.86 -19.80
CA GLY A 24 -10.97 6.95 -20.92
C GLY A 24 -9.77 6.11 -21.33
N LEU A 25 -8.72 6.01 -20.50
CA LEU A 25 -7.59 5.13 -20.80
C LEU A 25 -8.00 3.65 -20.70
N PRO A 26 -7.38 2.76 -21.52
CA PRO A 26 -7.62 1.33 -21.45
C PRO A 26 -6.99 0.69 -20.20
N ASN A 27 -7.57 -0.41 -19.73
CA ASN A 27 -7.21 -1.07 -18.48
C ASN A 27 -5.77 -1.58 -18.47
N ASP A 28 -5.24 -2.06 -19.58
CA ASP A 28 -3.86 -2.56 -19.69
C ASP A 28 -2.83 -1.43 -19.50
N VAL A 29 -3.08 -0.27 -20.07
CA VAL A 29 -2.25 0.94 -19.89
C VAL A 29 -2.31 1.39 -18.43
N ILE A 30 -3.52 1.49 -17.85
CA ILE A 30 -3.68 1.89 -16.45
C ILE A 30 -2.96 0.91 -15.52
N ALA A 31 -3.24 -0.38 -15.64
CA ALA A 31 -2.66 -1.41 -14.78
C ALA A 31 -1.14 -1.46 -14.88
N LEU A 32 -0.59 -1.37 -16.09
CA LEU A 32 0.85 -1.35 -16.33
C LEU A 32 1.51 -0.17 -15.61
N TYR A 33 1.12 1.04 -15.95
CA TYR A 33 1.84 2.23 -15.49
C TYR A 33 1.60 2.52 -14.00
N THR A 34 0.37 2.33 -13.50
CA THR A 34 0.11 2.52 -12.06
C THR A 34 0.77 1.46 -11.19
N SER A 35 1.03 0.26 -11.71
CA SER A 35 1.82 -0.74 -10.99
C SER A 35 3.28 -0.32 -10.91
N TRP A 36 3.89 0.16 -11.98
CA TRP A 36 5.27 0.65 -11.98
C TRP A 36 5.48 1.84 -11.03
N LEU A 37 4.47 2.65 -10.78
CA LEU A 37 4.54 3.74 -9.79
C LEU A 37 4.78 3.23 -8.35
N LEU A 38 4.57 1.95 -8.05
CA LEU A 38 4.90 1.36 -6.74
C LEU A 38 6.37 0.94 -6.60
N LEU A 39 7.15 0.99 -7.69
CA LEU A 39 8.55 0.57 -7.69
C LEU A 39 9.42 1.29 -6.64
N PRO A 40 9.27 2.61 -6.38
CA PRO A 40 10.07 3.28 -5.36
C PRO A 40 9.96 2.64 -3.97
N TRP A 41 8.78 2.18 -3.54
CA TRP A 41 8.64 1.48 -2.25
C TRP A 41 9.33 0.12 -2.22
N SER A 42 9.50 -0.54 -3.38
CA SER A 42 10.26 -1.78 -3.47
C SER A 42 11.78 -1.53 -3.50
N LEU A 43 12.20 -0.39 -3.99
CA LEU A 43 13.62 -0.03 -4.12
C LEU A 43 14.12 0.84 -2.95
N LYS A 44 13.25 1.33 -2.06
CA LYS A 44 13.63 2.23 -0.96
C LYS A 44 14.81 1.76 -0.11
N PRO A 45 15.05 0.45 0.12
CA PRO A 45 16.24 0.00 0.86
C PRO A 45 17.56 0.40 0.19
N LEU A 46 17.59 0.62 -1.14
CA LEU A 46 18.81 0.96 -1.87
C LEU A 46 19.35 2.36 -1.56
N TRP A 47 18.46 3.31 -1.24
CA TRP A 47 18.87 4.69 -0.94
C TRP A 47 18.62 5.09 0.53
N SER A 48 17.98 4.24 1.33
CA SER A 48 17.76 4.54 2.75
C SER A 48 19.06 4.86 3.51
N PRO A 49 20.21 4.20 3.26
CA PRO A 49 21.46 4.55 3.93
C PRO A 49 21.94 5.97 3.60
N LEU A 50 21.65 6.49 2.40
CA LEU A 50 22.04 7.86 2.03
C LEU A 50 21.35 8.92 2.88
N LEU A 51 20.13 8.64 3.37
CA LEU A 51 19.38 9.57 4.24
C LEU A 51 20.00 9.68 5.64
N GLU A 52 20.80 8.68 6.06
CA GLU A 52 21.52 8.72 7.32
C GLU A 52 22.78 9.59 7.26
N MET A 53 23.36 9.75 6.05
CA MET A 53 24.60 10.50 5.85
C MET A 53 24.41 12.01 5.74
N PHE A 54 23.26 12.44 5.19
CA PHE A 54 23.03 13.83 4.83
C PHE A 54 21.95 14.42 5.72
N LYS A 55 22.10 15.62 6.23
CA LYS A 55 21.04 16.36 6.92
C LYS A 55 20.32 15.58 8.06
N THR A 56 19.34 16.20 8.66
CA THR A 56 18.50 15.61 9.72
C THR A 56 17.31 14.87 9.12
N LYS A 57 16.74 13.93 9.86
CA LYS A 57 15.52 13.22 9.43
C LYS A 57 14.34 14.18 9.22
N LYS A 58 14.21 15.20 10.07
CA LYS A 58 13.23 16.28 9.89
C LYS A 58 13.38 16.99 8.54
N PHE A 59 14.61 17.28 8.10
CA PHE A 59 14.86 17.93 6.82
C PHE A 59 14.27 17.10 5.68
N PHE A 60 14.48 15.80 5.66
CA PHE A 60 13.95 14.93 4.61
C PHE A 60 12.42 14.79 4.69
N VAL A 61 11.83 14.66 5.88
CA VAL A 61 10.38 14.66 6.05
C VAL A 61 9.76 15.90 5.38
N VAL A 62 10.24 17.08 5.79
CA VAL A 62 9.71 18.35 5.28
C VAL A 62 9.95 18.55 3.80
N LEU A 63 11.18 18.25 3.32
CA LEU A 63 11.54 18.39 1.91
C LEU A 63 10.66 17.53 1.00
N PHE A 64 10.51 16.25 1.33
CA PHE A 64 9.76 15.32 0.49
C PHE A 64 8.24 15.48 0.59
N GLU A 65 7.71 15.94 1.74
CA GLU A 65 6.33 16.40 1.82
C GLU A 65 6.09 17.62 0.92
N PHE A 66 6.97 18.61 0.98
CA PHE A 66 6.86 19.82 0.16
C PHE A 66 6.96 19.51 -1.32
N ALA A 67 7.99 18.78 -1.74
CA ALA A 67 8.20 18.40 -3.15
C ALA A 67 7.07 17.51 -3.68
N GLY A 68 6.62 16.54 -2.88
CA GLY A 68 5.47 15.69 -3.21
C GLY A 68 4.18 16.49 -3.32
N GLY A 69 3.96 17.45 -2.43
CA GLY A 69 2.80 18.36 -2.45
C GLY A 69 2.78 19.25 -3.70
N LEU A 70 3.92 19.86 -4.04
CA LEU A 70 4.05 20.64 -5.28
C LEU A 70 3.80 19.76 -6.51
N SER A 71 4.33 18.54 -6.52
CA SER A 71 4.14 17.62 -7.64
C SER A 71 2.67 17.22 -7.80
N LEU A 72 1.95 16.93 -6.69
CA LEU A 72 0.50 16.68 -6.72
C LEU A 72 -0.27 17.89 -7.23
N ALA A 73 0.05 19.10 -6.76
CA ALA A 73 -0.59 20.32 -7.26
C ALA A 73 -0.29 20.55 -8.75
N SER A 74 0.91 20.21 -9.21
CA SER A 74 1.29 20.33 -10.62
C SER A 74 0.54 19.35 -11.54
N ILE A 75 0.11 18.20 -11.02
CA ILE A 75 -0.79 17.27 -11.75
C ILE A 75 -2.04 18.00 -12.19
N ALA A 76 -2.63 18.83 -11.32
CA ALA A 76 -3.81 19.61 -11.64
C ALA A 76 -3.61 20.48 -12.89
N LEU A 77 -2.45 21.15 -13.01
CA LEU A 77 -2.13 22.00 -14.15
C LEU A 77 -1.93 21.23 -15.46
N CYS A 78 -1.60 19.94 -15.37
CA CYS A 78 -1.32 19.10 -16.55
C CYS A 78 -2.56 18.42 -17.10
N LEU A 79 -3.66 18.29 -16.33
CA LEU A 79 -4.86 17.54 -16.76
C LEU A 79 -5.56 18.11 -18.02
N PRO A 80 -5.64 19.44 -18.24
CA PRO A 80 -6.24 19.97 -19.44
C PRO A 80 -5.32 19.93 -20.67
N LEU A 81 -4.08 19.51 -20.55
CA LEU A 81 -3.10 19.53 -21.65
C LEU A 81 -3.30 18.33 -22.60
N PRO A 82 -3.00 18.46 -23.91
CA PRO A 82 -3.18 17.38 -24.88
C PRO A 82 -2.43 16.08 -24.54
N ASN A 83 -1.27 16.19 -23.91
CA ASN A 83 -0.44 15.05 -23.51
C ASN A 83 -0.51 14.77 -21.99
N TYR A 84 -1.66 15.05 -21.37
CA TYR A 84 -1.86 14.95 -19.92
C TYR A 84 -1.33 13.65 -19.32
N PHE A 85 -1.52 12.52 -20.00
CA PHE A 85 -1.09 11.22 -19.48
C PHE A 85 0.43 11.16 -19.22
N ARG A 86 1.25 11.62 -20.16
CA ARG A 86 2.71 11.59 -19.99
C ARG A 86 3.18 12.52 -18.88
N TYR A 87 2.61 13.72 -18.81
CA TYR A 87 2.97 14.71 -17.80
C TYR A 87 2.53 14.28 -16.40
N THR A 88 1.28 13.85 -16.27
CA THR A 88 0.76 13.41 -14.96
C THR A 88 1.45 12.13 -14.49
N LEU A 89 1.77 11.20 -15.39
CA LEU A 89 2.53 9.99 -15.05
C LEU A 89 3.94 10.32 -14.54
N ALA A 90 4.64 11.24 -15.21
CA ALA A 90 5.96 11.69 -14.76
C ALA A 90 5.89 12.36 -13.37
N LEU A 91 4.87 13.21 -13.14
CA LEU A 91 4.65 13.83 -11.83
C LEU A 91 4.27 12.80 -10.76
N PHE A 92 3.43 11.81 -11.08
CA PHE A 92 3.16 10.69 -10.16
C PHE A 92 4.41 9.88 -9.83
N ALA A 93 5.33 9.71 -10.77
CA ALA A 93 6.62 9.06 -10.48
C ALA A 93 7.47 9.89 -9.49
N VAL A 94 7.47 11.22 -9.62
CA VAL A 94 8.12 12.12 -8.65
C VAL A 94 7.41 12.01 -7.30
N VAL A 95 6.07 12.04 -7.25
CA VAL A 95 5.30 11.85 -6.01
C VAL A 95 5.63 10.50 -5.36
N ALA A 96 5.74 9.42 -6.14
CA ALA A 96 6.08 8.09 -5.65
C ALA A 96 7.47 8.05 -5.00
N PHE A 97 8.46 8.66 -5.64
CA PHE A 97 9.80 8.77 -5.08
C PHE A 97 9.82 9.63 -3.79
N CYS A 98 9.16 10.79 -3.81
CA CYS A 98 9.03 11.65 -2.63
C CYS A 98 8.34 10.91 -1.48
N SER A 99 7.23 10.24 -1.74
CA SER A 99 6.46 9.54 -0.72
C SER A 99 7.23 8.35 -0.11
N SER A 100 7.90 7.53 -0.94
CA SER A 100 8.71 6.42 -0.44
C SER A 100 9.95 6.88 0.34
N THR A 101 10.50 8.05 0.01
CA THR A 101 11.63 8.64 0.75
C THR A 101 11.16 9.31 2.05
N HIS A 102 9.99 9.97 2.01
CA HIS A 102 9.34 10.50 3.20
C HIS A 102 9.04 9.40 4.24
N ASP A 103 8.51 8.25 3.80
CA ASP A 103 8.24 7.06 4.61
C ASP A 103 9.50 6.61 5.40
N ILE A 104 10.66 6.50 4.73
CA ILE A 104 11.94 6.18 5.40
C ILE A 104 12.30 7.25 6.46
N ALA A 105 12.18 8.52 6.09
CA ALA A 105 12.56 9.62 6.97
C ALA A 105 11.61 9.76 8.18
N ALA A 106 10.30 9.54 7.97
CA ALA A 106 9.28 9.61 9.01
C ALA A 106 9.45 8.48 10.03
N ASP A 107 9.67 7.25 9.57
CA ASP A 107 9.95 6.10 10.43
C ASP A 107 11.27 6.30 11.20
N GLY A 108 12.30 6.79 10.52
CA GLY A 108 13.56 7.12 11.14
C GLY A 108 13.43 8.22 12.21
N LEU A 109 12.62 9.25 11.97
CA LEU A 109 12.35 10.30 12.94
C LEU A 109 11.55 9.79 14.15
N TYR A 110 10.56 8.92 13.92
CA TYR A 110 9.79 8.28 14.97
C TYR A 110 10.70 7.47 15.92
N ILE A 111 11.56 6.64 15.35
CA ILE A 111 12.50 5.82 16.11
C ILE A 111 13.52 6.68 16.88
N ALA A 112 14.07 7.73 16.26
CA ALA A 112 15.10 8.58 16.86
C ALA A 112 14.55 9.52 17.93
N SER A 113 13.26 9.88 17.88
CA SER A 113 12.67 10.89 18.77
C SER A 113 11.94 10.31 19.97
N LEU A 114 11.64 9.00 19.99
CA LEU A 114 10.81 8.38 21.00
C LEU A 114 11.55 7.23 21.70
N SER A 115 11.40 7.13 23.01
CA SER A 115 11.85 5.96 23.77
C SER A 115 11.06 4.70 23.37
N ALA A 116 11.60 3.50 23.60
CA ALA A 116 10.94 2.24 23.27
C ALA A 116 9.52 2.13 23.89
N LYS A 117 9.32 2.64 25.10
CA LYS A 117 8.02 2.71 25.77
C LYS A 117 7.04 3.63 25.01
N GLN A 118 7.52 4.80 24.57
CA GLN A 118 6.70 5.74 23.80
C GLN A 118 6.39 5.20 22.39
N GLN A 119 7.37 4.56 21.74
CA GLN A 119 7.14 3.91 20.44
C GLN A 119 6.02 2.87 20.54
N ALA A 120 6.04 2.01 21.56
CA ALA A 120 5.00 1.04 21.79
C ALA A 120 3.63 1.70 22.09
N ALA A 121 3.63 2.78 22.89
CA ALA A 121 2.39 3.50 23.21
C ALA A 121 1.74 4.21 21.99
N TYR A 122 2.56 4.72 21.06
CA TYR A 122 2.10 5.49 19.90
C TYR A 122 1.99 4.67 18.61
N ALA A 123 2.38 3.39 18.59
CA ALA A 123 2.29 2.54 17.41
C ALA A 123 0.85 2.45 16.85
N GLY A 124 -0.16 2.38 17.74
CA GLY A 124 -1.57 2.40 17.33
C GLY A 124 -1.99 3.71 16.66
N TRP A 125 -1.46 4.85 17.10
CA TRP A 125 -1.72 6.14 16.47
C TRP A 125 -1.07 6.27 15.10
N GLN A 126 0.13 5.71 14.93
CA GLN A 126 0.80 5.63 13.63
C GLN A 126 -0.09 4.96 12.59
N GLY A 127 -0.52 3.73 12.84
CA GLY A 127 -1.43 3.01 11.95
C GLY A 127 -2.81 3.68 11.82
N GLY A 128 -3.31 4.28 12.91
CA GLY A 128 -4.57 5.03 12.93
C GLY A 128 -4.56 6.21 11.96
N PHE A 129 -3.55 7.09 12.02
CA PHE A 129 -3.45 8.24 11.12
C PHE A 129 -3.19 7.84 9.66
N TYR A 130 -2.45 6.76 9.42
CA TYR A 130 -2.30 6.20 8.07
C TYR A 130 -3.65 5.72 7.51
N ASN A 131 -4.47 5.05 8.31
CA ASN A 131 -5.82 4.63 7.89
C ASN A 131 -6.80 5.81 7.76
N VAL A 132 -6.65 6.88 8.55
CA VAL A 132 -7.39 8.14 8.32
C VAL A 132 -7.04 8.73 6.96
N ALA A 133 -5.76 8.73 6.56
CA ALA A 133 -5.35 9.15 5.22
C ALA A 133 -5.97 8.27 4.13
N ARG A 134 -6.05 6.95 4.35
CA ARG A 134 -6.73 6.02 3.43
C ARG A 134 -8.20 6.38 3.26
N PHE A 135 -8.92 6.51 4.37
CA PHE A 135 -10.34 6.88 4.36
C PHE A 135 -10.57 8.24 3.69
N PHE A 136 -9.75 9.23 4.01
CA PHE A 136 -9.82 10.57 3.43
C PHE A 136 -9.56 10.53 1.92
N SER A 137 -8.49 9.87 1.48
CA SER A 137 -8.10 9.83 0.06
C SER A 137 -9.06 8.99 -0.78
N GLN A 138 -9.31 7.75 -0.39
CA GLN A 138 -10.10 6.80 -1.19
C GLN A 138 -11.60 6.98 -1.00
N GLY A 139 -12.04 7.48 0.16
CA GLY A 139 -13.44 7.80 0.45
C GLY A 139 -13.78 9.25 0.14
N ALA A 140 -13.47 10.17 1.06
CA ALA A 140 -13.95 11.55 0.99
C ALA A 140 -13.54 12.30 -0.29
N LEU A 141 -12.28 12.21 -0.72
CA LEU A 141 -11.82 12.90 -1.92
C LEU A 141 -12.40 12.30 -3.21
N VAL A 142 -12.59 10.98 -3.28
CA VAL A 142 -13.19 10.35 -4.44
C VAL A 142 -14.69 10.62 -4.51
N ILE A 143 -15.39 10.67 -3.37
CA ILE A 143 -16.79 11.13 -3.31
C ILE A 143 -16.88 12.58 -3.81
N LEU A 144 -16.00 13.46 -3.31
CA LEU A 144 -15.95 14.85 -3.75
C LEU A 144 -15.67 14.96 -5.26
N ALA A 145 -14.74 14.14 -5.79
CA ALA A 145 -14.47 14.08 -7.22
C ALA A 145 -15.74 13.76 -8.01
N GLY A 146 -16.53 12.77 -7.58
CA GLY A 146 -17.79 12.41 -8.24
C GLY A 146 -18.82 13.53 -8.21
N PHE A 147 -18.96 14.25 -7.09
CA PHE A 147 -19.83 15.44 -7.04
C PHE A 147 -19.36 16.58 -7.94
N LEU A 148 -18.05 16.74 -8.08
CA LEU A 148 -17.50 17.75 -9.00
C LEU A 148 -17.65 17.30 -10.46
N GLU A 149 -17.51 16.02 -10.80
CA GLU A 149 -17.76 15.48 -12.14
C GLU A 149 -19.22 15.68 -12.59
N ALA A 150 -20.17 15.75 -11.66
CA ALA A 150 -21.57 16.06 -11.97
C ALA A 150 -21.82 17.53 -12.35
N ARG A 151 -20.86 18.44 -12.04
CA ARG A 151 -20.97 19.88 -12.29
C ARG A 151 -19.98 20.41 -13.32
N PHE A 152 -18.85 19.72 -13.44
CA PHE A 152 -17.74 20.08 -14.32
C PHE A 152 -17.37 18.86 -15.17
N ASP A 153 -16.56 19.04 -16.18
CA ASP A 153 -15.95 17.91 -16.87
C ASP A 153 -14.93 17.17 -15.98
N VAL A 154 -14.58 15.96 -16.38
CA VAL A 154 -13.66 15.10 -15.61
C VAL A 154 -12.31 15.78 -15.34
N PRO A 155 -11.61 16.40 -16.32
CA PRO A 155 -10.35 17.09 -16.06
C PRO A 155 -10.47 18.16 -14.98
N HIS A 156 -11.45 19.08 -15.06
CA HIS A 156 -11.60 20.17 -14.09
C HIS A 156 -11.99 19.67 -12.68
N ALA A 157 -12.84 18.64 -12.60
CA ALA A 157 -13.18 18.03 -11.32
C ALA A 157 -11.91 17.49 -10.62
N TRP A 158 -11.09 16.75 -11.34
CA TRP A 158 -9.88 16.16 -10.80
C TRP A 158 -8.73 17.17 -10.58
N MET A 159 -8.71 18.28 -11.33
CA MET A 159 -7.83 19.41 -11.03
C MET A 159 -8.05 19.92 -9.61
N ALA A 160 -9.30 20.13 -9.19
CA ALA A 160 -9.62 20.59 -7.85
C ALA A 160 -9.15 19.59 -6.78
N ILE A 161 -9.30 18.29 -7.02
CA ILE A 161 -8.86 17.22 -6.11
C ILE A 161 -7.34 17.24 -5.94
N PHE A 162 -6.57 17.21 -7.02
CA PHE A 162 -5.11 17.18 -6.94
C PHE A 162 -4.51 18.49 -6.45
N ALA A 163 -5.09 19.64 -6.81
CA ALA A 163 -4.69 20.93 -6.26
C ALA A 163 -4.93 20.98 -4.73
N GLY A 164 -6.10 20.51 -4.27
CA GLY A 164 -6.41 20.42 -2.85
C GLY A 164 -5.50 19.46 -2.07
N MET A 165 -5.23 18.28 -2.62
CA MET A 165 -4.29 17.32 -2.03
C MET A 165 -2.87 17.90 -1.94
N GLY A 166 -2.39 18.50 -3.02
CA GLY A 166 -1.07 19.11 -3.08
C GLY A 166 -0.93 20.27 -2.10
N LEU A 167 -1.92 21.15 -2.04
CA LEU A 167 -1.95 22.28 -1.09
C LEU A 167 -1.96 21.77 0.36
N LEU A 168 -2.78 20.76 0.66
CA LEU A 168 -2.83 20.17 2.01
C LEU A 168 -1.46 19.60 2.41
N LEU A 169 -0.78 18.89 1.51
CA LEU A 169 0.53 18.31 1.80
C LEU A 169 1.61 19.40 1.97
N VAL A 170 1.57 20.48 1.18
CA VAL A 170 2.44 21.66 1.35
C VAL A 170 2.19 22.32 2.70
N MET A 171 0.92 22.52 3.09
CA MET A 171 0.58 23.09 4.39
C MET A 171 1.06 22.21 5.55
N LEU A 172 0.93 20.89 5.43
CA LEU A 172 1.46 19.92 6.41
C LEU A 172 2.98 20.01 6.50
N SER A 173 3.68 20.13 5.37
CA SER A 173 5.14 20.31 5.35
C SER A 173 5.57 21.57 6.11
N LEU A 174 4.89 22.71 5.88
CA LEU A 174 5.16 23.97 6.59
C LEU A 174 4.84 23.87 8.09
N TYR A 175 3.78 23.14 8.46
CA TYR A 175 3.47 22.83 9.85
C TYR A 175 4.56 21.95 10.49
N HIS A 176 4.96 20.87 9.82
CA HIS A 176 5.98 19.96 10.27
C HIS A 176 7.36 20.64 10.38
N LEU A 177 7.67 21.61 9.53
CA LEU A 177 8.88 22.42 9.63
C LEU A 177 8.99 23.13 11.00
N ARG A 178 7.85 23.51 11.60
CA ARG A 178 7.84 24.20 12.90
C ARG A 178 7.76 23.26 14.10
N VAL A 179 7.02 22.15 13.97
CA VAL A 179 6.61 21.33 15.12
C VAL A 179 7.49 20.09 15.33
N LEU A 180 8.04 19.49 14.26
CA LEU A 180 8.81 18.27 14.39
C LEU A 180 10.18 18.52 15.07
N PRO A 181 10.64 17.57 15.90
CA PRO A 181 12.01 17.59 16.40
C PRO A 181 13.01 17.32 15.26
N THR A 182 14.25 17.72 15.43
CA THR A 182 15.31 17.51 14.39
C THR A 182 15.62 16.03 14.15
N GLY A 183 15.37 15.17 15.14
CA GLY A 183 15.81 13.78 15.15
C GLY A 183 17.28 13.65 15.60
N ALA A 184 17.82 12.44 15.54
CA ALA A 184 19.20 12.19 15.88
C ALA A 184 20.13 13.04 14.98
N GLU A 185 21.22 13.53 15.58
CA GLU A 185 22.30 14.16 14.85
C GLU A 185 22.96 13.18 13.89
N ARG A 186 23.71 13.70 12.91
CA ARG A 186 24.45 12.92 11.92
C ARG A 186 25.16 11.73 12.57
N GLY A 187 24.96 10.53 12.04
CA GLY A 187 25.86 9.43 12.31
C GLY A 187 27.28 9.82 11.85
N SER A 188 28.25 9.58 12.71
CA SER A 188 29.67 9.84 12.41
C SER A 188 30.30 8.79 11.47
N GLU A 189 29.48 7.85 10.97
CA GLU A 189 29.95 6.75 10.13
C GLU A 189 30.40 7.24 8.76
N SER A 190 31.52 6.73 8.31
CA SER A 190 32.04 6.98 6.97
C SER A 190 31.18 6.23 5.93
N PHE A 191 31.15 6.72 4.69
CA PHE A 191 30.48 6.03 3.58
C PHE A 191 30.93 4.56 3.42
N ARG A 192 32.20 4.28 3.68
CA ARG A 192 32.76 2.93 3.59
C ARG A 192 32.21 2.00 4.66
N GLU A 193 32.08 2.46 5.89
CA GLU A 193 31.51 1.69 7.01
C GLU A 193 30.05 1.39 6.76
N MET A 194 29.28 2.39 6.29
CA MET A 194 27.88 2.22 5.95
C MET A 194 27.68 1.26 4.78
N ALA A 195 28.50 1.37 3.71
CA ALA A 195 28.45 0.44 2.58
C ALA A 195 28.78 -1.00 3.01
N SER A 196 29.75 -1.15 3.93
CA SER A 196 30.10 -2.45 4.53
C SER A 196 28.93 -3.02 5.34
N THR A 197 28.32 -2.19 6.21
CA THR A 197 27.14 -2.59 7.00
C THR A 197 25.97 -2.94 6.11
N PHE A 198 25.71 -2.17 5.06
CA PHE A 198 24.63 -2.45 4.08
C PHE A 198 24.88 -3.78 3.36
N TRP A 199 26.12 -4.06 2.97
CA TRP A 199 26.46 -5.35 2.36
C TRP A 199 26.31 -6.51 3.34
N ASP A 200 26.71 -6.35 4.59
CA ASP A 200 26.49 -7.35 5.64
C ASP A 200 25.02 -7.63 5.89
N VAL A 201 24.16 -6.60 5.84
CA VAL A 201 22.70 -6.74 5.92
C VAL A 201 22.18 -7.61 4.78
N ILE A 202 22.57 -7.32 3.54
CA ILE A 202 22.15 -8.09 2.36
C ILE A 202 22.62 -9.55 2.48
N VAL A 203 23.90 -9.75 2.73
CA VAL A 203 24.48 -11.10 2.82
C VAL A 203 23.84 -11.91 3.94
N SER A 204 23.64 -11.31 5.11
CA SER A 204 23.01 -11.98 6.26
C SER A 204 21.53 -12.29 6.00
N PHE A 205 20.83 -11.46 5.23
CA PHE A 205 19.45 -11.72 4.82
C PHE A 205 19.35 -12.98 3.96
N PHE A 206 20.16 -13.07 2.91
CA PHE A 206 20.15 -14.22 1.99
C PHE A 206 20.77 -15.50 2.57
N LYS A 207 21.56 -15.41 3.65
CA LYS A 207 22.08 -16.58 4.38
C LYS A 207 21.10 -17.21 5.36
N LYS A 208 19.91 -16.63 5.55
CA LYS A 208 18.90 -17.20 6.47
C LYS A 208 18.41 -18.55 5.96
N PRO A 209 18.13 -19.50 6.88
CA PRO A 209 17.61 -20.81 6.49
C PRO A 209 16.26 -20.69 5.80
N ASN A 210 16.07 -21.42 4.70
CA ASN A 210 14.85 -21.42 3.89
C ASN A 210 14.43 -20.07 3.31
N ILE A 211 15.33 -19.07 3.26
CA ILE A 211 14.97 -17.73 2.83
C ILE A 211 14.34 -17.71 1.44
N ILE A 212 14.87 -18.47 0.47
CA ILE A 212 14.35 -18.50 -0.89
C ILE A 212 12.91 -19.01 -0.92
N LEU A 213 12.60 -20.07 -0.16
CA LEU A 213 11.23 -20.57 -0.03
C LEU A 213 10.29 -19.52 0.55
N LEU A 214 10.74 -18.83 1.61
CA LEU A 214 9.98 -17.74 2.25
C LEU A 214 9.75 -16.57 1.28
N LEU A 215 10.75 -16.19 0.48
CA LEU A 215 10.63 -15.12 -0.50
C LEU A 215 9.71 -15.47 -1.67
N VAL A 216 9.82 -16.70 -2.21
CA VAL A 216 8.90 -17.18 -3.25
C VAL A 216 7.48 -17.22 -2.71
N PHE A 217 7.28 -17.69 -1.49
CA PHE A 217 5.97 -17.68 -0.86
C PHE A 217 5.44 -16.24 -0.67
N LEU A 218 6.28 -15.32 -0.23
CA LEU A 218 5.92 -13.91 -0.05
C LEU A 218 5.43 -13.26 -1.35
N LEU A 219 6.12 -13.53 -2.47
CA LEU A 219 5.72 -13.06 -3.80
C LEU A 219 4.38 -13.67 -4.23
N LEU A 220 4.22 -14.99 -4.03
CA LEU A 220 3.02 -15.71 -4.45
C LEU A 220 1.81 -15.45 -3.54
N TYR A 221 2.03 -15.11 -2.27
CA TYR A 221 0.97 -14.78 -1.32
C TYR A 221 0.06 -13.67 -1.84
N ARG A 222 0.65 -12.69 -2.52
CA ARG A 222 -0.05 -11.52 -3.04
C ARG A 222 -0.34 -11.56 -4.54
N ALA A 223 -0.10 -12.69 -5.21
CA ALA A 223 -0.21 -12.76 -6.67
C ALA A 223 -1.65 -12.55 -7.18
N GLY A 224 -2.64 -13.13 -6.51
CA GLY A 224 -4.07 -12.88 -6.82
C GLY A 224 -4.48 -11.46 -6.48
N GLU A 225 -4.15 -11.01 -5.28
CA GLU A 225 -4.46 -9.66 -4.79
C GLU A 225 -3.87 -8.58 -5.69
N GLY A 226 -2.61 -8.71 -6.13
CA GLY A 226 -1.95 -7.72 -6.99
C GLY A 226 -2.71 -7.47 -8.29
N GLN A 227 -3.38 -8.48 -8.83
CA GLN A 227 -4.25 -8.36 -10.00
C GLN A 227 -5.60 -7.72 -9.66
N ILE A 228 -6.23 -8.15 -8.55
CA ILE A 228 -7.53 -7.63 -8.10
C ILE A 228 -7.44 -6.15 -7.72
N VAL A 229 -6.42 -5.74 -6.99
CA VAL A 229 -6.22 -4.34 -6.58
C VAL A 229 -6.08 -3.40 -7.79
N ARG A 230 -5.61 -3.91 -8.95
CA ARG A 230 -5.54 -3.11 -10.18
C ARG A 230 -6.83 -3.13 -10.98
N ILE A 231 -7.38 -4.29 -11.26
CA ILE A 231 -8.52 -4.44 -12.17
C ILE A 231 -9.87 -4.31 -11.47
N GLY A 232 -9.97 -4.73 -10.20
CA GLY A 232 -11.23 -4.63 -9.45
C GLY A 232 -11.82 -3.22 -9.39
N PRO A 233 -11.06 -2.18 -8.98
CA PRO A 233 -11.52 -0.80 -9.01
C PRO A 233 -11.95 -0.31 -10.41
N LEU A 234 -11.20 -0.70 -11.45
CA LEU A 234 -11.53 -0.34 -12.85
C LEU A 234 -12.84 -0.99 -13.29
N PHE A 235 -13.04 -2.26 -12.96
CA PHE A 235 -14.29 -2.98 -13.22
C PHE A 235 -15.49 -2.28 -12.57
N LEU A 236 -15.36 -1.81 -11.34
CA LEU A 236 -16.46 -1.16 -10.61
C LEU A 236 -16.95 0.12 -11.32
N VAL A 237 -16.04 0.89 -11.91
CA VAL A 237 -16.38 2.17 -12.57
C VAL A 237 -16.53 2.06 -14.10
N ASP A 238 -16.14 0.95 -14.71
CA ASP A 238 -16.22 0.76 -16.14
C ASP A 238 -17.68 0.65 -16.62
N LYS A 239 -17.92 1.05 -17.88
CA LYS A 239 -19.25 1.04 -18.48
C LYS A 239 -19.83 -0.37 -18.51
N ARG A 240 -21.13 -0.50 -18.26
CA ARG A 240 -21.86 -1.78 -18.37
C ARG A 240 -21.78 -2.40 -19.77
N SER A 241 -21.75 -1.56 -20.81
CA SER A 241 -21.56 -2.01 -22.19
C SER A 241 -20.21 -2.70 -22.43
N LEU A 242 -19.22 -2.47 -21.57
CA LEU A 242 -17.91 -3.12 -21.60
C LEU A 242 -17.78 -4.25 -20.58
N GLY A 243 -18.88 -4.64 -19.93
CA GLY A 243 -18.91 -5.67 -18.90
C GLY A 243 -18.54 -5.17 -17.50
N GLY A 244 -18.35 -3.87 -17.30
CA GLY A 244 -18.12 -3.26 -16.00
C GLY A 244 -19.41 -3.05 -15.19
N LEU A 245 -19.29 -2.62 -13.95
CA LEU A 245 -20.45 -2.42 -13.06
C LEU A 245 -21.13 -1.06 -13.25
N GLY A 246 -20.42 -0.06 -13.77
CA GLY A 246 -20.95 1.25 -14.12
C GLY A 246 -21.21 2.17 -12.94
N LEU A 247 -20.47 2.02 -11.84
CA LEU A 247 -20.58 2.94 -10.71
C LEU A 247 -20.07 4.34 -11.08
N THR A 248 -20.76 5.35 -10.61
CA THR A 248 -20.26 6.72 -10.64
C THR A 248 -19.09 6.89 -9.66
N THR A 249 -18.28 7.94 -9.82
CA THR A 249 -17.10 8.17 -8.99
C THR A 249 -17.46 8.34 -7.52
N ASP A 250 -18.57 9.03 -7.19
CA ASP A 250 -19.07 9.19 -5.82
C ASP A 250 -19.56 7.85 -5.22
N GLN A 251 -20.28 7.04 -6.02
CA GLN A 251 -20.70 5.70 -5.59
C GLN A 251 -19.50 4.80 -5.32
N PHE A 252 -18.48 4.83 -6.18
CA PHE A 252 -17.24 4.11 -5.97
C PHE A 252 -16.53 4.57 -4.68
N GLY A 253 -16.40 5.88 -4.47
CA GLY A 253 -15.82 6.44 -3.24
C GLY A 253 -16.58 6.02 -1.98
N THR A 254 -17.92 5.96 -2.05
CA THR A 254 -18.76 5.51 -0.95
C THR A 254 -18.59 4.03 -0.69
N ILE A 255 -18.76 3.19 -1.71
CA ILE A 255 -18.77 1.72 -1.58
C ILE A 255 -17.36 1.19 -1.28
N TYR A 256 -16.41 1.49 -2.15
CA TYR A 256 -15.05 0.96 -2.04
C TYR A 256 -14.19 1.76 -1.05
N GLY A 257 -14.20 3.08 -1.18
CA GLY A 257 -13.36 3.98 -0.40
C GLY A 257 -13.79 4.10 1.06
N THR A 258 -15.09 4.15 1.34
CA THR A 258 -15.62 4.32 2.70
C THR A 258 -15.94 2.98 3.35
N PHE A 259 -16.97 2.28 2.88
CA PHE A 259 -17.39 1.00 3.49
C PHE A 259 -16.30 -0.07 3.35
N GLY A 260 -15.63 -0.15 2.20
CA GLY A 260 -14.51 -1.06 1.99
C GLY A 260 -13.35 -0.79 2.95
N THR A 261 -12.97 0.48 3.17
CA THR A 261 -11.89 0.81 4.13
C THR A 261 -12.26 0.43 5.56
N VAL A 262 -13.48 0.69 6.00
CA VAL A 262 -13.95 0.28 7.34
C VAL A 262 -13.92 -1.25 7.46
N ALA A 263 -14.42 -1.97 6.47
CA ALA A 263 -14.39 -3.43 6.45
C ALA A 263 -12.96 -3.99 6.48
N PHE A 264 -12.03 -3.39 5.73
CA PHE A 264 -10.61 -3.75 5.74
C PHE A 264 -9.99 -3.59 7.15
N ILE A 265 -10.26 -2.47 7.81
CA ILE A 265 -9.73 -2.20 9.16
C ILE A 265 -10.27 -3.23 10.15
N LEU A 266 -11.58 -3.50 10.12
CA LEU A 266 -12.21 -4.52 10.97
C LEU A 266 -11.63 -5.91 10.69
N GLY A 267 -11.47 -6.27 9.41
CA GLY A 267 -10.82 -7.51 9.00
C GLY A 267 -9.40 -7.64 9.56
N SER A 268 -8.59 -6.58 9.43
CA SER A 268 -7.20 -6.57 9.94
C SER A 268 -7.13 -6.75 11.45
N ILE A 269 -7.99 -6.07 12.20
CA ILE A 269 -8.05 -6.21 13.67
C ILE A 269 -8.43 -7.64 14.05
N LEU A 270 -9.49 -8.18 13.46
CA LEU A 270 -9.97 -9.54 13.76
C LEU A 270 -8.99 -10.62 13.29
N GLY A 271 -8.31 -10.42 12.15
CA GLY A 271 -7.23 -11.29 11.67
C GLY A 271 -6.05 -11.34 12.63
N GLY A 272 -5.71 -10.20 13.25
CA GLY A 272 -4.70 -10.10 14.30
C GLY A 272 -5.08 -10.91 15.55
N TYR A 273 -6.28 -10.72 16.09
CA TYR A 273 -6.79 -11.50 17.22
C TYR A 273 -6.88 -13.00 16.91
N PHE A 274 -7.40 -13.35 15.74
CA PHE A 274 -7.46 -14.74 15.28
C PHE A 274 -6.09 -15.40 15.27
N THR A 275 -5.08 -14.68 14.71
CA THR A 275 -3.72 -15.20 14.65
C THR A 275 -3.06 -15.26 16.04
N SER A 276 -3.33 -14.30 16.92
CA SER A 276 -2.86 -14.32 18.31
C SER A 276 -3.40 -15.53 19.07
N TRP A 277 -4.67 -15.88 18.84
CA TRP A 277 -5.31 -17.01 19.51
C TRP A 277 -4.81 -18.37 18.97
N LEU A 278 -4.67 -18.52 17.65
CA LEU A 278 -4.39 -19.81 17.01
C LEU A 278 -2.88 -20.08 16.82
N GLY A 279 -2.06 -19.02 16.83
CA GLY A 279 -0.67 -19.02 16.44
C GLY A 279 -0.50 -18.98 14.91
N LEU A 280 0.55 -18.30 14.42
CA LEU A 280 0.76 -18.08 12.98
C LEU A 280 0.79 -19.39 12.17
N LYS A 281 1.41 -20.46 12.71
CA LYS A 281 1.52 -21.74 12.02
C LYS A 281 0.16 -22.37 11.65
N ARG A 282 -0.81 -22.28 12.57
CA ARG A 282 -2.15 -22.82 12.33
C ARG A 282 -3.06 -21.80 11.61
N ALA A 283 -2.82 -20.52 11.82
CA ALA A 283 -3.61 -19.44 11.22
C ALA A 283 -3.27 -19.18 9.74
N LEU A 284 -2.05 -19.50 9.27
CA LEU A 284 -1.57 -19.10 7.95
C LEU A 284 -2.47 -19.58 6.81
N LEU A 285 -2.86 -20.85 6.79
CA LEU A 285 -3.75 -21.38 5.76
C LEU A 285 -5.15 -20.74 5.78
N PRO A 286 -5.86 -20.67 6.93
CA PRO A 286 -7.10 -19.90 7.04
C PRO A 286 -6.97 -18.44 6.58
N LEU A 287 -5.88 -17.74 6.93
CA LEU A 287 -5.65 -16.36 6.52
C LEU A 287 -5.56 -16.22 4.99
N ILE A 288 -4.84 -17.13 4.32
CA ILE A 288 -4.77 -17.16 2.86
C ILE A 288 -6.15 -17.43 2.24
N CYS A 289 -6.91 -18.38 2.81
CA CYS A 289 -8.25 -18.71 2.32
C CYS A 289 -9.20 -17.50 2.48
N VAL A 290 -9.25 -16.87 3.66
CA VAL A 290 -10.11 -15.71 3.92
C VAL A 290 -9.71 -14.49 3.09
N MET A 291 -8.43 -14.34 2.74
CA MET A 291 -7.97 -13.27 1.85
C MET A 291 -8.43 -13.48 0.40
N ASN A 292 -8.40 -14.72 -0.09
CA ASN A 292 -8.56 -14.97 -1.52
C ASN A 292 -9.98 -15.43 -1.89
N LEU A 293 -10.67 -16.23 -1.06
CA LEU A 293 -12.02 -16.70 -1.39
C LEU A 293 -13.04 -15.58 -1.62
N PRO A 294 -13.03 -14.45 -0.86
CA PRO A 294 -13.93 -13.35 -1.13
C PRO A 294 -13.74 -12.69 -2.51
N MET A 295 -12.62 -12.92 -3.22
CA MET A 295 -12.45 -12.48 -4.61
C MET A 295 -13.52 -13.07 -5.53
N LEU A 296 -14.20 -14.17 -5.13
CA LEU A 296 -15.39 -14.70 -5.82
C LEU A 296 -16.52 -13.67 -5.93
N VAL A 297 -16.53 -12.67 -5.05
CA VAL A 297 -17.45 -11.54 -5.13
C VAL A 297 -17.33 -10.82 -6.48
N TYR A 298 -16.11 -10.58 -6.96
CA TYR A 298 -15.92 -9.96 -8.27
C TYR A 298 -16.43 -10.82 -9.42
N TYR A 299 -16.27 -12.15 -9.33
CA TYR A 299 -16.87 -13.06 -10.29
C TYR A 299 -18.40 -12.97 -10.28
N TYR A 300 -19.01 -12.95 -9.08
CA TYR A 300 -20.45 -12.75 -8.93
C TYR A 300 -20.89 -11.41 -9.53
N LEU A 301 -20.25 -10.30 -9.16
CA LEU A 301 -20.58 -8.97 -9.64
C LEU A 301 -20.42 -8.84 -11.16
N SER A 302 -19.38 -9.45 -11.77
CA SER A 302 -19.17 -9.43 -13.22
C SER A 302 -20.13 -10.33 -14.01
N THR A 303 -20.80 -11.27 -13.34
CA THR A 303 -21.78 -12.17 -13.95
C THR A 303 -23.19 -11.63 -13.81
N ALA A 304 -23.56 -11.20 -12.59
CA ALA A 304 -24.91 -10.75 -12.26
C ALA A 304 -25.15 -9.28 -12.62
N LEU A 305 -24.09 -8.46 -12.67
CA LEU A 305 -24.14 -7.00 -12.92
C LEU A 305 -25.28 -6.32 -12.13
N PRO A 306 -25.36 -6.50 -10.80
CA PRO A 306 -26.48 -5.97 -10.03
C PRO A 306 -26.56 -4.45 -10.13
N THR A 307 -27.78 -3.92 -10.07
CA THR A 307 -28.06 -2.48 -10.00
C THR A 307 -28.29 -2.00 -8.56
N ASN A 308 -28.51 -2.94 -7.65
CA ASN A 308 -28.73 -2.63 -6.23
C ASN A 308 -27.41 -2.28 -5.56
N HIS A 309 -27.22 -1.01 -5.21
CA HIS A 309 -26.00 -0.50 -4.56
C HIS A 309 -25.77 -1.11 -3.17
N VAL A 310 -26.83 -1.49 -2.45
CA VAL A 310 -26.68 -2.16 -1.15
C VAL A 310 -26.03 -3.53 -1.33
N ALA A 311 -26.48 -4.31 -2.31
CA ALA A 311 -25.88 -5.61 -2.62
C ALA A 311 -24.40 -5.47 -3.03
N VAL A 312 -24.06 -4.45 -3.84
CA VAL A 312 -22.68 -4.15 -4.23
C VAL A 312 -21.84 -3.75 -2.99
N THR A 313 -22.41 -2.93 -2.10
CA THR A 313 -21.72 -2.50 -0.87
C THR A 313 -21.41 -3.69 0.05
N ILE A 314 -22.36 -4.58 0.27
CA ILE A 314 -22.15 -5.79 1.08
C ILE A 314 -21.08 -6.68 0.43
N ALA A 315 -21.16 -6.89 -0.87
CA ALA A 315 -20.23 -7.68 -1.63
C ALA A 315 -18.79 -7.13 -1.52
N MET A 316 -18.61 -5.83 -1.74
CA MET A 316 -17.29 -5.18 -1.63
C MET A 316 -16.79 -5.11 -0.20
N SER A 317 -17.67 -4.93 0.78
CA SER A 317 -17.28 -4.98 2.21
C SER A 317 -16.80 -6.37 2.61
N LEU A 318 -17.41 -7.43 2.12
CA LEU A 318 -16.98 -8.81 2.37
C LEU A 318 -15.58 -9.06 1.77
N GLU A 319 -15.34 -8.62 0.55
CA GLU A 319 -14.03 -8.75 -0.11
C GLU A 319 -12.95 -7.97 0.65
N MET A 320 -13.20 -6.69 0.98
CA MET A 320 -12.27 -5.85 1.70
C MET A 320 -12.00 -6.35 3.14
N PHE A 321 -13.02 -6.90 3.80
CA PHE A 321 -12.84 -7.56 5.09
C PHE A 321 -11.89 -8.75 4.98
N GLY A 322 -12.11 -9.63 4.00
CA GLY A 322 -11.25 -10.79 3.74
C GLY A 322 -9.81 -10.39 3.41
N TYR A 323 -9.66 -9.35 2.60
CA TYR A 323 -8.35 -8.76 2.31
C TYR A 323 -7.65 -8.29 3.59
N GLY A 324 -8.30 -7.47 4.41
CA GLY A 324 -7.74 -7.00 5.67
C GLY A 324 -7.39 -8.15 6.62
N PHE A 325 -8.29 -9.11 6.78
CA PHE A 325 -8.11 -10.27 7.66
C PHE A 325 -6.88 -11.10 7.26
N GLY A 326 -6.76 -11.43 5.98
CA GLY A 326 -5.66 -12.28 5.50
C GLY A 326 -4.33 -11.56 5.36
N PHE A 327 -4.33 -10.23 5.14
CA PHE A 327 -3.11 -9.41 5.03
C PHE A 327 -2.25 -9.47 6.29
N VAL A 328 -2.85 -9.67 7.45
CA VAL A 328 -2.14 -9.86 8.72
C VAL A 328 -1.16 -11.04 8.65
N GLY A 329 -1.52 -12.11 7.95
CA GLY A 329 -0.67 -13.29 7.81
C GLY A 329 0.69 -13.01 7.19
N VAL A 330 0.72 -12.21 6.11
CA VAL A 330 1.97 -11.85 5.45
C VAL A 330 2.83 -10.91 6.31
N ILE A 331 2.19 -9.96 7.02
CA ILE A 331 2.90 -9.07 7.94
C ILE A 331 3.57 -9.86 9.07
N LEU A 332 2.81 -10.76 9.71
CA LEU A 332 3.34 -11.56 10.80
C LEU A 332 4.41 -12.57 10.33
N LEU A 333 4.26 -13.15 9.13
CA LEU A 333 5.30 -13.99 8.55
C LEU A 333 6.62 -13.23 8.37
N MET A 334 6.55 -12.00 7.85
CA MET A 334 7.73 -11.17 7.71
C MET A 334 8.35 -10.83 9.07
N MET A 335 7.54 -10.45 10.06
CA MET A 335 8.00 -10.07 11.38
C MET A 335 8.59 -11.23 12.19
N GLN A 336 7.99 -12.42 12.12
CA GLN A 336 8.33 -13.55 12.98
C GLN A 336 9.32 -14.54 12.37
N GLU A 337 9.32 -14.70 11.04
CA GLU A 337 10.15 -15.71 10.38
C GLU A 337 11.26 -15.12 9.49
N ILE A 338 11.02 -13.96 8.85
CA ILE A 338 12.00 -13.37 7.92
C ILE A 338 12.87 -12.33 8.62
N ALA A 339 12.28 -11.44 9.41
CA ALA A 339 13.01 -10.34 10.04
C ALA A 339 14.00 -10.75 11.17
N PRO A 340 13.71 -11.74 12.05
CA PRO A 340 14.52 -11.95 13.26
C PRO A 340 16.02 -12.13 12.99
N GLY A 341 16.86 -11.53 13.86
CA GLY A 341 18.33 -11.59 13.81
C GLY A 341 18.98 -10.23 14.09
N LYS A 342 20.30 -10.15 13.90
CA LYS A 342 21.12 -8.96 14.18
C LYS A 342 20.59 -7.67 13.52
N TYR A 343 20.05 -7.78 12.30
CA TYR A 343 19.56 -6.65 11.49
C TYR A 343 18.04 -6.71 11.29
N GLN A 344 17.28 -6.98 12.36
CA GLN A 344 15.84 -7.23 12.29
C GLN A 344 15.06 -6.17 11.52
N THR A 345 15.25 -4.89 11.82
CA THR A 345 14.54 -3.78 11.14
C THR A 345 14.85 -3.71 9.64
N ALA A 346 16.14 -3.84 9.29
CA ALA A 346 16.56 -3.83 7.89
C ALA A 346 16.04 -5.05 7.12
N HIS A 347 16.09 -6.24 7.74
CA HIS A 347 15.53 -7.46 7.13
C HIS A 347 14.00 -7.38 6.96
N TYR A 348 13.29 -6.74 7.88
CA TYR A 348 11.86 -6.46 7.72
C TYR A 348 11.60 -5.50 6.56
N ALA A 349 12.41 -4.44 6.42
CA ALA A 349 12.32 -3.50 5.31
C ALA A 349 12.60 -4.18 3.95
N PHE A 350 13.58 -5.09 3.86
CA PHE A 350 13.80 -5.90 2.68
C PHE A 350 12.61 -6.81 2.37
N ALA A 351 12.04 -7.47 3.37
CA ALA A 351 10.87 -8.32 3.20
C ALA A 351 9.65 -7.53 2.70
N THR A 352 9.40 -6.33 3.24
CA THR A 352 8.29 -5.47 2.77
C THR A 352 8.52 -4.96 1.35
N ALA A 353 9.75 -4.63 0.97
CA ALA A 353 10.10 -4.27 -0.39
C ALA A 353 9.81 -5.41 -1.39
N LEU A 354 10.16 -6.65 -1.04
CA LEU A 354 9.86 -7.84 -1.85
C LEU A 354 8.36 -8.16 -1.86
N MET A 355 7.67 -7.99 -0.74
CA MET A 355 6.22 -8.12 -0.68
C MET A 355 5.53 -7.16 -1.66
N ASN A 356 6.01 -5.92 -1.78
CA ASN A 356 5.48 -4.96 -2.75
C ASN A 356 5.74 -5.38 -4.21
N LEU A 357 6.85 -6.06 -4.50
CA LEU A 357 7.06 -6.69 -5.83
C LEU A 357 6.02 -7.78 -6.10
N GLY A 358 5.64 -8.56 -5.08
CA GLY A 358 4.57 -9.57 -5.18
C GLY A 358 3.19 -8.99 -5.53
N LEU A 359 2.93 -7.72 -5.18
CA LEU A 359 1.76 -6.97 -5.61
C LEU A 359 1.95 -6.36 -7.01
N MET A 360 3.10 -5.72 -7.21
CA MET A 360 3.39 -4.91 -8.40
C MET A 360 3.49 -5.77 -9.67
N LEU A 361 4.27 -6.86 -9.64
CA LEU A 361 4.55 -7.66 -10.83
C LEU A 361 3.28 -8.31 -11.44
N PRO A 362 2.41 -9.00 -10.69
CA PRO A 362 1.15 -9.47 -11.23
C PRO A 362 0.23 -8.32 -11.69
N GLY A 363 0.26 -7.19 -10.99
CA GLY A 363 -0.47 -5.99 -11.37
C GLY A 363 -0.10 -5.44 -12.75
N THR A 364 1.19 -5.49 -13.13
CA THR A 364 1.65 -4.97 -14.43
C THR A 364 1.04 -5.69 -15.63
N VAL A 365 0.78 -6.98 -15.50
CA VAL A 365 0.25 -7.83 -16.59
C VAL A 365 -1.26 -8.01 -16.51
N SER A 366 -1.87 -7.64 -15.38
CA SER A 366 -3.29 -7.89 -15.10
C SER A 366 -4.24 -7.30 -16.12
N GLY A 367 -3.96 -6.09 -16.63
CA GLY A 367 -4.79 -5.43 -17.64
C GLY A 367 -4.76 -6.15 -18.99
N LYS A 368 -3.60 -6.66 -19.43
CA LYS A 368 -3.50 -7.47 -20.65
C LYS A 368 -4.25 -8.80 -20.52
N ILE A 369 -4.17 -9.42 -19.35
CA ILE A 369 -4.90 -10.66 -19.06
C ILE A 369 -6.40 -10.39 -19.06
N GLU A 370 -6.83 -9.28 -18.45
CA GLU A 370 -8.24 -8.87 -18.42
C GLU A 370 -8.77 -8.59 -19.83
N LEU A 371 -8.03 -7.86 -20.66
CA LEU A 371 -8.44 -7.61 -22.07
C LEU A 371 -8.56 -8.90 -22.88
N ALA A 372 -7.71 -9.90 -22.63
CA ALA A 372 -7.77 -11.18 -23.33
C ALA A 372 -8.91 -12.09 -22.85
N LEU A 373 -9.24 -12.06 -21.57
CA LEU A 373 -10.21 -12.98 -20.95
C LEU A 373 -11.60 -12.35 -20.74
N GLY A 374 -11.68 -11.03 -20.68
CA GLY A 374 -12.83 -10.28 -20.16
C GLY A 374 -12.95 -10.40 -18.63
N TYR A 375 -13.64 -9.46 -17.98
CA TYR A 375 -13.75 -9.35 -16.52
C TYR A 375 -14.11 -10.67 -15.83
N ARG A 376 -15.17 -11.36 -16.33
CA ARG A 376 -15.67 -12.59 -15.70
C ARG A 376 -14.62 -13.69 -15.59
N ARG A 377 -13.89 -13.97 -16.67
CA ARG A 377 -12.85 -15.01 -16.67
C ARG A 377 -11.58 -14.54 -15.97
N PHE A 378 -11.28 -13.24 -16.05
CA PHE A 378 -10.17 -12.63 -15.35
C PHE A 378 -10.29 -12.81 -13.83
N PHE A 379 -11.46 -12.63 -13.23
CA PHE A 379 -11.63 -12.82 -11.79
C PHE A 379 -11.46 -14.28 -11.35
N ILE A 380 -11.83 -15.25 -12.20
CA ILE A 380 -11.50 -16.65 -11.96
C ILE A 380 -9.97 -16.86 -12.04
N TRP A 381 -9.32 -16.30 -13.05
CA TRP A 381 -7.87 -16.38 -13.21
C TRP A 381 -7.13 -15.79 -11.99
N ALA A 382 -7.53 -14.62 -11.52
CA ALA A 382 -6.94 -13.99 -10.33
C ALA A 382 -7.09 -14.87 -9.08
N LEU A 383 -8.27 -15.50 -8.89
CA LEU A 383 -8.48 -16.46 -7.80
C LEU A 383 -7.58 -17.68 -7.93
N LEU A 384 -7.46 -18.26 -9.13
CA LEU A 384 -6.57 -19.41 -9.38
C LEU A 384 -5.10 -19.06 -9.15
N SER A 385 -4.70 -17.81 -9.32
CA SER A 385 -3.35 -17.32 -9.03
C SER A 385 -2.96 -17.42 -7.54
N ALA A 386 -3.93 -17.61 -6.63
CA ALA A 386 -3.67 -17.87 -5.21
C ALA A 386 -3.31 -19.34 -4.89
N ILE A 387 -3.60 -20.28 -5.78
CA ILE A 387 -3.37 -21.72 -5.56
C ILE A 387 -1.91 -22.04 -5.22
N PRO A 388 -0.89 -21.50 -5.92
CA PRO A 388 0.51 -21.75 -5.57
C PRO A 388 0.85 -21.35 -4.13
N ALA A 389 0.31 -20.22 -3.63
CA ALA A 389 0.51 -19.79 -2.25
C ALA A 389 -0.16 -20.77 -1.26
N LEU A 390 -1.38 -21.24 -1.57
CA LEU A 390 -2.08 -22.24 -0.75
C LEU A 390 -1.27 -23.55 -0.65
N ILE A 391 -0.72 -24.03 -1.76
CA ILE A 391 0.10 -25.24 -1.78
C ILE A 391 1.38 -25.03 -0.97
N LEU A 392 2.11 -23.93 -1.23
CA LEU A 392 3.37 -23.64 -0.55
C LEU A 392 3.20 -23.38 0.95
N SER A 393 2.05 -22.89 1.40
CA SER A 393 1.79 -22.62 2.82
C SER A 393 2.03 -23.83 3.72
N ARG A 394 1.84 -25.05 3.19
CA ARG A 394 2.09 -26.32 3.92
C ARG A 394 3.56 -26.61 4.16
N PHE A 395 4.44 -26.04 3.34
CA PHE A 395 5.89 -26.28 3.38
C PHE A 395 6.65 -25.13 4.08
N ILE A 396 5.97 -24.06 4.46
CA ILE A 396 6.60 -22.92 5.12
C ILE A 396 7.01 -23.31 6.54
N PRO A 397 8.32 -23.25 6.85
CA PRO A 397 8.84 -23.62 8.16
C PRO A 397 8.58 -22.53 9.19
N ILE A 398 7.38 -22.51 9.76
CA ILE A 398 7.03 -21.59 10.86
C ILE A 398 7.53 -22.22 12.16
N ARG A 399 8.50 -21.55 12.80
CA ARG A 399 9.16 -22.04 14.01
C ARG A 399 8.30 -21.98 15.25
N GLY A 400 7.16 -21.29 15.19
CA GLY A 400 6.22 -21.24 16.33
C GLY A 400 6.82 -20.64 17.59
N GLY A 401 7.67 -19.64 17.45
CA GLY A 401 8.19 -18.92 18.60
C GLY A 401 7.04 -18.25 19.33
N ALA A 402 6.83 -18.61 20.59
CA ALA A 402 6.08 -17.76 21.51
C ALA A 402 6.67 -16.35 21.37
N ILE A 403 5.82 -15.34 21.24
CA ILE A 403 6.21 -13.94 21.41
C ILE A 403 6.98 -13.91 22.73
N ALA A 404 8.30 -13.72 22.68
CA ALA A 404 9.06 -13.56 23.91
C ALA A 404 8.39 -12.42 24.67
N PRO A 405 7.99 -12.61 25.94
CA PRO A 405 7.45 -11.52 26.72
C PRO A 405 8.48 -10.38 26.69
N PRO A 406 8.05 -9.12 26.67
CA PRO A 406 8.97 -8.00 26.71
C PRO A 406 9.97 -8.26 27.85
N GLN A 407 11.26 -8.28 27.51
CA GLN A 407 12.30 -8.44 28.52
C GLN A 407 12.11 -7.29 29.50
N THR A 408 11.56 -7.60 30.65
CA THR A 408 11.58 -6.74 31.81
C THR A 408 13.07 -6.63 32.15
N GLN A 409 13.72 -5.56 31.72
CA GLN A 409 14.99 -5.19 32.33
C GLN A 409 14.67 -5.03 33.80
N ALA A 410 15.14 -6.00 34.58
CA ALA A 410 15.17 -5.91 36.02
C ALA A 410 15.84 -4.58 36.36
N ALA A 411 15.12 -3.74 37.08
CA ALA A 411 15.67 -2.57 37.71
C ALA A 411 16.77 -3.08 38.64
N GLU A 412 18.01 -2.87 38.28
CA GLU A 412 19.08 -2.79 39.23
C GLU A 412 19.00 -1.40 39.86
N ILE A 413 18.81 -1.45 41.19
CA ILE A 413 18.70 -0.36 42.15
C ILE A 413 20.01 0.47 42.19
#